data_aa02a6022ab288e1075ebf39ecedb164
#
_entry.id   aa02a6022ab288e1075ebf39ecedb164
#
_cell.length_a   1.000
_cell.length_b   1.000
_cell.length_c   1.000
_cell.angle_alpha   90.00
_cell.angle_beta   90.00
_cell.angle_gamma   90.00
#
_symmetry.space_group_name_H-M   'P 1'
#
loop_
_entity.id
_entity.type
_entity.pdbx_description
1 polymer ?
#
loop_
_entity_poly.entity_id
_entity_poly.type
_entity_poly.pdbx_seq_one_letter_code
_entity_poly.pdbx_strand_id
1 'polypeptide(L)' 'MSTTLNPNPPYGGRSAFRKITVTLPQEVYEKLIHESARRKIAGEPNQLLSALLREAVVDYLKRINR' A
#
# COMPACT_ATOMS: atom_id res chain seq x y z
N MET A 1 9.07 5.81 22.51
CA MET A 1 8.47 5.58 22.23
C MET A 1 7.97 5.23 22.17
N SER A 2 7.88 4.95 22.07
CA SER A 2 7.23 4.52 21.80
C SER A 2 6.58 4.28 21.68
N THR A 3 6.39 4.01 21.57
CA THR A 3 5.72 3.66 21.35
C THR A 3 5.01 3.43 21.20
N THR A 4 4.98 3.21 21.15
CA THR A 4 4.21 2.87 20.94
C THR A 4 3.34 2.67 21.01
N LEU A 5 3.07 2.57 21.11
CA LEU A 5 2.08 2.22 21.12
C LEU A 5 1.29 1.99 20.23
N ASN A 6 1.53 1.43 20.08
CA ASN A 6 1.09 1.33 18.75
C ASN A 6 -0.07 0.42 18.57
N PRO A 7 -1.12 0.91 17.98
CA PRO A 7 -2.27 0.07 17.73
C PRO A 7 -1.93 -1.04 16.75
N ASN A 8 -2.75 -2.04 16.71
CA ASN A 8 -2.55 -3.14 15.79
C ASN A 8 -2.58 -2.65 14.37
N PRO A 9 -1.63 -3.07 13.56
CA PRO A 9 -1.66 -2.73 12.17
C PRO A 9 -2.85 -3.38 11.50
N PRO A 10 -3.33 -2.79 10.43
CA PRO A 10 -4.50 -3.33 9.76
C PRO A 10 -4.29 -4.68 9.13
N TYR A 11 -3.06 -5.09 8.93
CA TYR A 11 -2.83 -6.32 8.21
C TYR A 11 -2.29 -7.43 9.05
N GLY A 12 -1.74 -7.14 10.19
CA GLY A 12 -0.93 -8.11 10.75
C GLY A 12 -0.99 -8.33 12.20
N GLY A 13 -2.05 -8.04 12.78
CA GLY A 13 -2.08 -8.25 14.19
C GLY A 13 -1.00 -7.48 14.87
N ARG A 14 0.02 -8.13 15.37
CA ARG A 14 1.04 -7.44 16.12
C ARG A 14 2.24 -7.01 15.32
N SER A 15 2.22 -7.28 14.03
CA SER A 15 3.38 -6.97 13.21
C SER A 15 3.54 -5.49 13.01
N ALA A 16 4.76 -5.04 13.12
CA ALA A 16 5.08 -3.69 12.70
C ALA A 16 5.17 -3.67 11.19
N PHE A 17 5.00 -2.50 10.62
CA PHE A 17 5.23 -2.33 9.20
C PHE A 17 6.72 -2.48 8.93
N ARG A 18 7.03 -3.15 7.85
CA ARG A 18 8.39 -3.29 7.41
C ARG A 18 8.62 -2.47 6.18
N LYS A 19 9.79 -1.86 6.12
CA LYS A 19 10.15 -1.05 4.97
C LYS A 19 10.91 -1.90 3.98
N ILE A 20 10.48 -1.86 2.73
CA ILE A 20 11.20 -2.54 1.67
C ILE A 20 11.38 -1.57 0.52
N THR A 21 12.32 -1.88 -0.34
CA THR A 21 12.57 -1.09 -1.54
C THR A 21 12.22 -1.92 -2.75
N VAL A 22 11.47 -1.32 -3.67
CA VAL A 22 10.99 -2.03 -4.84
C VAL A 22 11.35 -1.22 -6.08
N THR A 23 11.85 -1.91 -7.09
CA THR A 23 12.08 -1.30 -8.39
C THR A 23 10.98 -1.75 -9.33
N LEU A 24 10.36 -0.80 -10.02
CA LEU A 24 9.24 -1.09 -10.90
C LEU A 24 9.58 -0.70 -12.33
N PRO A 25 9.04 -1.43 -13.30
CA PRO A 25 9.14 -0.98 -14.68
C PRO A 25 8.51 0.39 -14.84
N GLN A 26 9.04 1.17 -15.77
CA GLN A 26 8.57 2.53 -15.99
C GLN A 26 7.07 2.58 -16.25
N GLU A 27 6.56 1.68 -17.04
CA GLU A 27 5.14 1.65 -17.37
C GLU A 27 4.26 1.45 -16.15
N VAL A 28 4.70 0.56 -15.28
CA VAL A 28 3.94 0.26 -14.07
C VAL A 28 3.95 1.46 -13.15
N TYR A 29 5.10 2.08 -13.02
CA TYR A 29 5.24 3.26 -12.17
C TYR A 29 4.31 4.38 -12.66
N GLU A 30 4.29 4.60 -13.97
CA GLU A 30 3.43 5.65 -14.53
C GLU A 30 1.97 5.38 -14.27
N LYS A 31 1.56 4.12 -14.39
CA LYS A 31 0.16 3.79 -14.12
C LYS A 31 -0.19 4.01 -12.66
N LEU A 32 0.74 3.73 -11.76
CA LEU A 32 0.50 4.01 -10.35
C LEU A 32 0.34 5.51 -10.09
N ILE A 33 1.16 6.32 -10.75
CA ILE A 33 1.04 7.76 -10.60
C ILE A 33 -0.31 8.25 -11.09
N HIS A 34 -0.75 7.72 -12.24
CA HIS A 34 -2.06 8.10 -12.78
C HIS A 34 -3.18 7.70 -11.82
N GLU A 35 -3.10 6.53 -11.25
CA GLU A 35 -4.12 6.08 -10.32
C GLU A 35 -4.13 6.93 -9.05
N SER A 36 -2.94 7.28 -8.56
CA SER A 36 -2.83 8.16 -7.41
C SER A 36 -3.51 9.50 -7.67
N ALA A 37 -3.24 10.08 -8.83
CA ALA A 37 -3.84 11.36 -9.20
C ALA A 37 -5.35 11.23 -9.35
N ARG A 38 -5.81 10.15 -9.96
CA ARG A 38 -7.23 9.93 -10.12
C ARG A 38 -7.94 9.86 -8.78
N ARG A 39 -7.35 9.16 -7.82
CA ARG A 39 -7.96 9.04 -6.50
C ARG A 39 -7.96 10.37 -5.76
N LYS A 40 -6.92 11.17 -5.94
CA LYS A 40 -6.90 12.49 -5.32
C LYS A 40 -8.01 13.37 -5.86
N ILE A 41 -8.20 13.34 -7.16
CA ILE A 41 -9.26 14.14 -7.79
C ILE A 41 -10.62 13.66 -7.34
N ALA A 42 -10.82 12.36 -7.24
CA ALA A 42 -12.10 11.79 -6.86
C ALA A 42 -12.34 11.79 -5.35
N GLY A 43 -11.33 12.12 -4.56
CA GLY A 43 -11.47 12.08 -3.11
C GLY A 43 -11.55 10.69 -2.54
N GLU A 44 -10.97 9.72 -3.23
CA GLU A 44 -10.98 8.34 -2.76
C GLU A 44 -9.83 8.08 -1.81
N PRO A 45 -9.92 7.04 -0.97
CA PRO A 45 -8.85 6.74 -0.04
C PRO A 45 -7.65 6.11 -0.73
N ASN A 46 -6.57 6.00 0.03
CA ASN A 46 -5.34 5.34 -0.42
C ASN A 46 -4.75 6.01 -1.64
N GLN A 47 -4.53 7.31 -1.51
CA GLN A 47 -4.05 8.11 -2.62
C GLN A 47 -2.55 8.04 -2.83
N LEU A 48 -1.79 7.71 -1.78
CA LEU A 48 -0.34 7.69 -1.88
C LEU A 48 0.13 6.43 -2.58
N LEU A 49 1.27 6.53 -3.25
CA LEU A 49 1.82 5.38 -3.95
C LEU A 49 2.05 4.20 -3.03
N SER A 50 2.57 4.46 -1.84
CA SER A 50 2.81 3.37 -0.90
C SER A 50 1.52 2.67 -0.51
N ALA A 51 0.44 3.43 -0.35
CA ALA A 51 -0.85 2.84 -0.02
C ALA A 51 -1.40 2.01 -1.17
N LEU A 52 -1.21 2.50 -2.40
CA LEU A 52 -1.63 1.74 -3.57
C LEU A 52 -0.88 0.42 -3.68
N LEU A 53 0.42 0.47 -3.43
CA LEU A 53 1.22 -0.75 -3.48
C LEU A 53 0.81 -1.75 -2.41
N ARG A 54 0.53 -1.27 -1.21
CA ARG A 54 0.06 -2.17 -0.15
C ARG A 54 -1.26 -2.82 -0.53
N GLU A 55 -2.16 -2.03 -1.06
CA GLU A 55 -3.45 -2.55 -1.50
C GLU A 55 -3.28 -3.63 -2.56
N ALA A 56 -2.43 -3.36 -3.54
CA ALA A 56 -2.21 -4.31 -4.63
C ALA A 56 -1.60 -5.61 -4.10
N VAL A 57 -0.64 -5.51 -3.21
CA VAL A 57 0.01 -6.70 -2.66
C VAL A 57 -0.97 -7.51 -1.83
N VAL A 58 -1.75 -6.85 -1.00
CA VAL A 58 -2.73 -7.56 -0.18
C VAL A 58 -3.75 -8.27 -1.07
N ASP A 59 -4.22 -7.59 -2.11
CA ASP A 59 -5.17 -8.21 -3.02
C ASP A 59 -4.56 -9.39 -3.75
N TYR A 60 -3.32 -9.26 -4.18
CA TYR A 60 -2.64 -10.34 -4.86
C TYR A 60 -2.53 -11.57 -3.96
N LEU A 61 -2.11 -11.35 -2.72
CA LEU A 61 -1.96 -12.46 -1.79
C LEU A 61 -3.28 -13.13 -1.47
N LYS A 62 -4.34 -12.35 -1.39
CA LYS A 62 -5.67 -12.94 -1.18
C LYS A 62 -6.05 -13.85 -2.32
N ARG A 63 -5.69 -13.48 -3.55
CA ARG A 63 -6.04 -14.29 -4.70
C ARG A 63 -5.28 -15.60 -4.75
N ILE A 64 -4.02 -15.59 -4.34
CA ILE A 64 -3.21 -16.81 -4.43
C ILE A 64 -3.32 -17.69 -3.22
N ASN A 65 -3.90 -17.19 -2.14
CA ASN A 65 -4.01 -17.96 -0.89
C ASN A 65 -5.41 -18.45 -0.65
N ARG A 66 -6.16 -18.69 -1.66
CA ARG A 66 -7.53 -19.15 -1.50
C ARG A 66 -7.65 -20.60 -1.18
#